data_f0e8d3a4d766489f2c43edab36c2b83d
#
_entry.id   f0e8d3a4d766489f2c43edab36c2b83d
#
_cell.length_a   1.000
_cell.length_b   1.000
_cell.length_c   1.000
_cell.angle_alpha   90.00
_cell.angle_beta   90.00
_cell.angle_gamma   90.00
#
_symmetry.space_group_name_H-M   'P 1'
#
loop_
_entity.id
_entity.type
_entity.pdbx_description
1 polymer ?
#
loop_
_entity_poly.entity_id
_entity_poly.type
_entity_poly.pdbx_seq_one_letter_code
_entity_poly.pdbx_strand_id
1 'polypeptide(L)'
;DLMMKASFPLPPGSVLGLMGGGQLGRMFAQSAATLGYRVAVLEKNACPASEVSDQHIAAAYTDPAALASMKKITAAVTTEFENVPADALTHLATGEDACITAPAADAVSVAQDRLTEKTFLEKTAGIPVAPHAAVLSEADADNLSEDLFPGILKTTRLGYDGKGQTTVRSRDDVKAAFREMG
;
A
#
# COMPACT_ATOMS: atom_id res chain seq x y z
N ASP A 1 -23.85 3.82 25.21
CA ASP A 1 -24.17 3.10 23.96
C ASP A 1 -22.95 2.25 23.59
N LEU A 2 -23.11 0.93 23.81
CA LEU A 2 -22.09 -0.03 23.41
C LEU A 2 -21.99 0.04 21.89
N MET A 3 -20.90 0.63 21.36
CA MET A 3 -20.58 0.52 19.95
C MET A 3 -20.50 -0.97 19.61
N MET A 4 -21.47 -1.45 18.85
CA MET A 4 -21.45 -2.81 18.34
C MET A 4 -20.19 -2.98 17.52
N LYS A 5 -19.29 -3.87 17.97
CA LYS A 5 -18.18 -4.33 17.15
C LYS A 5 -18.74 -4.70 15.78
N ALA A 6 -18.16 -4.14 14.72
CA ALA A 6 -18.62 -4.39 13.37
C ALA A 6 -18.77 -5.90 13.13
N SER A 7 -20.00 -6.34 12.91
CA SER A 7 -20.29 -7.71 12.53
C SER A 7 -20.31 -7.80 11.00
N PHE A 8 -19.76 -8.83 10.43
CA PHE A 8 -19.89 -9.09 9.00
C PHE A 8 -21.22 -9.80 8.69
N PRO A 9 -21.85 -9.44 7.58
CA PRO A 9 -21.53 -8.31 6.70
C PRO A 9 -21.84 -6.96 7.34
N LEU A 10 -21.07 -5.91 6.96
CA LEU A 10 -21.37 -4.55 7.41
C LEU A 10 -22.73 -4.10 6.87
N PRO A 11 -23.62 -3.55 7.72
CA PRO A 11 -24.93 -3.10 7.26
C PRO A 11 -24.82 -1.85 6.37
N PRO A 12 -25.76 -1.64 5.44
CA PRO A 12 -25.91 -0.37 4.74
C PRO A 12 -26.00 0.80 5.71
N GLY A 13 -25.45 1.95 5.34
CA GLY A 13 -25.30 3.12 6.20
C GLY A 13 -24.00 3.14 7.01
N SER A 14 -23.25 2.02 7.06
CA SER A 14 -21.89 2.03 7.64
C SER A 14 -20.98 2.97 6.88
N VAL A 15 -20.02 3.57 7.59
CA VAL A 15 -18.97 4.41 6.99
C VAL A 15 -17.74 3.54 6.71
N LEU A 16 -17.29 3.54 5.46
CA LEU A 16 -16.05 2.91 5.03
C LEU A 16 -14.96 3.98 4.96
N GLY A 17 -13.82 3.69 5.57
CA GLY A 17 -12.63 4.54 5.48
C GLY A 17 -11.83 4.22 4.23
N LEU A 18 -11.29 5.26 3.60
CA LEU A 18 -10.43 5.15 2.44
C LEU A 18 -9.15 5.94 2.69
N MET A 19 -7.99 5.29 2.60
CA MET A 19 -6.69 5.93 2.63
C MET A 19 -6.13 6.01 1.21
N GLY A 20 -5.94 7.26 0.73
CA GLY A 20 -5.67 7.55 -0.67
C GLY A 20 -6.88 8.15 -1.36
N GLY A 21 -6.63 9.17 -2.18
CA GLY A 21 -7.69 10.02 -2.71
C GLY A 21 -7.73 10.14 -4.24
N GLY A 22 -7.03 9.27 -4.96
CA GLY A 22 -6.92 9.33 -6.41
C GLY A 22 -8.17 8.85 -7.15
N GLN A 23 -7.97 8.45 -8.39
CA GLN A 23 -9.05 8.04 -9.30
C GLN A 23 -9.71 6.72 -8.84
N LEU A 24 -8.92 5.76 -8.37
CA LEU A 24 -9.46 4.48 -7.88
C LEU A 24 -10.28 4.71 -6.61
N GLY A 25 -9.81 5.59 -5.72
CA GLY A 25 -10.54 6.01 -4.54
C GLY A 25 -11.88 6.68 -4.89
N ARG A 26 -11.93 7.51 -5.93
CA ARG A 26 -13.18 8.07 -6.45
C ARG A 26 -14.13 6.98 -6.92
N MET A 27 -13.66 6.01 -7.69
CA MET A 27 -14.47 4.88 -8.16
C MET A 27 -14.98 4.02 -7.00
N PHE A 28 -14.14 3.78 -6.01
CA PHE A 28 -14.53 3.08 -4.78
C PHE A 28 -15.68 3.82 -4.06
N ALA A 29 -15.54 5.13 -3.84
CA ALA A 29 -16.56 5.92 -3.14
C ALA A 29 -17.90 5.92 -3.88
N GLN A 30 -17.87 6.06 -5.21
CA GLN A 30 -19.08 5.99 -6.04
C GLN A 30 -19.74 4.61 -5.96
N SER A 31 -18.97 3.52 -6.04
CA SER A 31 -19.49 2.16 -5.94
C SER A 31 -20.05 1.87 -4.54
N ALA A 32 -19.39 2.31 -3.49
CA ALA A 32 -19.86 2.19 -2.11
C ALA A 32 -21.21 2.90 -1.91
N ALA A 33 -21.35 4.10 -2.45
CA ALA A 33 -22.61 4.86 -2.39
C ALA A 33 -23.77 4.12 -3.06
N THR A 34 -23.55 3.45 -4.20
CA THR A 34 -24.60 2.66 -4.88
C THR A 34 -25.06 1.46 -4.04
N LEU A 35 -24.21 0.96 -3.14
CA LEU A 35 -24.49 -0.13 -2.21
C LEU A 35 -25.04 0.36 -0.86
N GLY A 36 -25.24 1.67 -0.71
CA GLY A 36 -25.81 2.26 0.51
C GLY A 36 -24.78 2.52 1.62
N TYR A 37 -23.46 2.45 1.33
CA TYR A 37 -22.42 2.83 2.28
C TYR A 37 -22.03 4.30 2.12
N ARG A 38 -21.49 4.87 3.20
CA ARG A 38 -20.84 6.18 3.19
C ARG A 38 -19.34 6.03 3.18
N VAL A 39 -18.60 7.02 2.70
CA VAL A 39 -17.15 6.99 2.62
C VAL A 39 -16.53 8.20 3.31
N ALA A 40 -15.53 7.95 4.15
CA ALA A 40 -14.64 8.95 4.71
C ALA A 40 -13.24 8.74 4.10
N VAL A 41 -12.73 9.74 3.35
CA VAL A 41 -11.39 9.68 2.75
C VAL A 41 -10.38 10.42 3.61
N LEU A 42 -9.23 9.79 3.87
CA LEU A 42 -8.04 10.42 4.44
C LEU A 42 -7.03 10.68 3.34
N GLU A 43 -6.83 11.95 3.02
CA GLU A 43 -5.84 12.43 2.04
C GLU A 43 -5.47 13.86 2.38
N LYS A 44 -4.20 14.21 2.27
CA LYS A 44 -3.70 15.53 2.69
C LYS A 44 -4.33 16.67 1.91
N ASN A 45 -4.50 16.50 0.62
CA ASN A 45 -4.98 17.55 -0.28
C ASN A 45 -6.37 17.23 -0.81
N ALA A 46 -7.05 18.23 -1.35
CA ALA A 46 -8.24 18.00 -2.16
C ALA A 46 -7.90 17.05 -3.32
N CYS A 47 -8.75 16.07 -3.58
CA CYS A 47 -8.45 14.95 -4.44
C CYS A 47 -9.71 14.40 -5.12
N PRO A 48 -9.59 13.61 -6.19
CA PRO A 48 -10.75 13.05 -6.89
C PRO A 48 -11.73 12.30 -6.00
N ALA A 49 -11.26 11.56 -4.99
CA ALA A 49 -12.12 10.85 -4.06
C ALA A 49 -12.87 11.79 -3.11
N SER A 50 -12.23 12.89 -2.65
CA SER A 50 -12.86 13.84 -1.72
C SER A 50 -14.06 14.58 -2.32
N GLU A 51 -14.13 14.68 -3.66
CA GLU A 51 -15.25 15.32 -4.36
C GLU A 51 -16.55 14.51 -4.30
N VAL A 52 -16.46 13.22 -4.03
CA VAL A 52 -17.59 12.27 -4.07
C VAL A 52 -17.77 11.49 -2.75
N SER A 53 -16.90 11.70 -1.77
CA SER A 53 -16.99 11.10 -0.44
C SER A 53 -17.84 11.94 0.50
N ASP A 54 -18.44 11.29 1.50
CA ASP A 54 -19.25 11.98 2.53
C ASP A 54 -18.42 12.84 3.44
N GLN A 55 -17.15 12.44 3.68
CA GLN A 55 -16.23 13.17 4.54
C GLN A 55 -14.81 13.15 3.95
N HIS A 56 -14.11 14.27 4.10
CA HIS A 56 -12.69 14.40 3.78
C HIS A 56 -11.92 14.80 5.04
N ILE A 57 -11.00 13.93 5.45
CA ILE A 57 -10.04 14.20 6.52
C ILE A 57 -8.75 14.68 5.85
N ALA A 58 -8.54 16.00 5.82
CA ALA A 58 -7.42 16.63 5.14
C ALA A 58 -6.15 16.60 6.01
N ALA A 59 -5.45 15.46 6.03
CA ALA A 59 -4.26 15.25 6.86
C ALA A 59 -3.31 14.21 6.22
N ALA A 60 -2.08 14.14 6.74
CA ALA A 60 -1.15 13.08 6.40
C ALA A 60 -1.66 11.72 6.92
N TYR A 61 -1.31 10.63 6.23
CA TYR A 61 -1.73 9.27 6.62
C TYR A 61 -1.24 8.85 8.01
N THR A 62 -0.19 9.47 8.51
CA THR A 62 0.40 9.18 9.84
C THR A 62 0.00 10.19 10.90
N ASP A 63 -0.89 11.13 10.62
CA ASP A 63 -1.36 12.11 11.60
C ASP A 63 -2.20 11.43 12.69
N PRO A 64 -1.79 11.48 13.98
CA PRO A 64 -2.45 10.74 15.04
C PRO A 64 -3.91 11.18 15.27
N ALA A 65 -4.20 12.49 15.10
CA ALA A 65 -5.56 13.02 15.31
C ALA A 65 -6.48 12.57 14.16
N ALA A 66 -5.97 12.57 12.92
CA ALA A 66 -6.69 12.08 11.77
C ALA A 66 -6.98 10.57 11.87
N LEU A 67 -6.00 9.77 12.29
CA LEU A 67 -6.18 8.33 12.51
C LEU A 67 -7.19 8.06 13.64
N ALA A 68 -7.14 8.79 14.74
CA ALA A 68 -8.14 8.69 15.81
C ALA A 68 -9.55 9.07 15.32
N SER A 69 -9.66 10.11 14.50
CA SER A 69 -10.92 10.49 13.87
C SER A 69 -11.44 9.39 12.94
N MET A 70 -10.57 8.84 12.10
CA MET A 70 -10.91 7.74 11.20
C MET A 70 -11.44 6.51 11.98
N LYS A 71 -10.75 6.08 13.03
CA LYS A 71 -11.19 4.96 13.91
C LYS A 71 -12.58 5.18 14.46
N LYS A 72 -12.87 6.40 14.91
CA LYS A 72 -14.14 6.74 15.56
C LYS A 72 -15.33 6.70 14.61
N ILE A 73 -15.12 7.03 13.34
CA ILE A 73 -16.22 7.21 12.38
C ILE A 73 -16.40 6.05 11.40
N THR A 74 -15.39 5.18 11.25
CA THR A 74 -15.42 4.12 10.23
C THR A 74 -15.59 2.74 10.85
N ALA A 75 -16.33 1.88 10.15
CA ALA A 75 -16.50 0.47 10.51
C ALA A 75 -15.33 -0.40 9.94
N ALA A 76 -14.83 -0.05 8.77
CA ALA A 76 -13.71 -0.68 8.12
C ALA A 76 -12.94 0.36 7.30
N VAL A 77 -11.63 0.12 7.09
CA VAL A 77 -10.75 0.98 6.30
C VAL A 77 -10.05 0.17 5.23
N THR A 78 -9.99 0.73 4.02
CA THR A 78 -9.21 0.20 2.91
C THR A 78 -8.22 1.23 2.39
N THR A 79 -7.31 0.80 1.51
CA THR A 79 -6.34 1.67 0.84
C THR A 79 -6.62 1.70 -0.65
N GLU A 80 -6.34 2.84 -1.29
CA GLU A 80 -6.41 2.97 -2.75
C GLU A 80 -5.19 2.35 -3.44
N PHE A 81 -4.04 2.42 -2.79
CA PHE A 81 -2.76 2.02 -3.36
C PHE A 81 -1.82 1.46 -2.29
N GLU A 82 -0.75 0.81 -2.70
CA GLU A 82 0.15 0.06 -1.83
C GLU A 82 1.06 0.92 -0.94
N ASN A 83 1.27 2.19 -1.29
CA ASN A 83 2.23 3.04 -0.57
C ASN A 83 1.65 3.81 0.63
N VAL A 84 0.44 3.48 1.08
CA VAL A 84 -0.07 3.93 2.39
C VAL A 84 0.79 3.31 3.49
N PRO A 85 1.32 4.10 4.45
CA PRO A 85 2.16 3.54 5.50
C PRO A 85 1.48 2.39 6.26
N ALA A 86 2.12 1.22 6.30
CA ALA A 86 1.57 0.04 6.99
C ALA A 86 1.34 0.30 8.50
N ASP A 87 2.19 1.12 9.12
CA ASP A 87 2.02 1.53 10.53
C ASP A 87 0.72 2.28 10.79
N ALA A 88 0.24 3.06 9.81
CA ALA A 88 -1.06 3.72 9.91
C ALA A 88 -2.21 2.70 9.95
N LEU A 89 -2.14 1.65 9.13
CA LEU A 89 -3.10 0.55 9.16
C LEU A 89 -3.03 -0.24 10.47
N THR A 90 -1.81 -0.50 10.98
CA THR A 90 -1.61 -1.12 12.29
C THR A 90 -2.27 -0.28 13.40
N HIS A 91 -2.06 1.04 13.37
CA HIS A 91 -2.70 1.94 14.33
C HIS A 91 -4.22 1.88 14.26
N LEU A 92 -4.80 1.84 13.07
CA LEU A 92 -6.26 1.72 12.87
C LEU A 92 -6.80 0.37 13.36
N ALA A 93 -6.06 -0.70 13.20
CA ALA A 93 -6.48 -2.07 13.52
C ALA A 93 -6.27 -2.46 14.99
N THR A 94 -5.62 -1.61 15.82
CA THR A 94 -5.22 -1.96 17.19
C THR A 94 -5.77 -0.99 18.22
N GLY A 95 -5.82 -1.44 19.48
CA GLY A 95 -6.24 -0.62 20.62
C GLY A 95 -7.75 -0.48 20.77
N GLU A 96 -8.15 0.48 21.58
CA GLU A 96 -9.56 0.85 21.78
C GLU A 96 -10.11 1.45 20.48
N ASP A 97 -11.36 1.17 20.15
CA ASP A 97 -12.01 1.57 18.90
C ASP A 97 -11.33 1.03 17.62
N ALA A 98 -10.59 -0.06 17.71
CA ALA A 98 -9.98 -0.67 16.53
C ALA A 98 -11.04 -0.97 15.45
N CYS A 99 -10.74 -0.52 14.22
CA CYS A 99 -11.56 -0.82 13.05
C CYS A 99 -10.92 -1.94 12.21
N ILE A 100 -11.73 -2.54 11.35
CA ILE A 100 -11.26 -3.56 10.40
C ILE A 100 -10.41 -2.86 9.34
N THR A 101 -9.22 -3.39 9.05
CA THR A 101 -8.41 -2.96 7.90
C THR A 101 -8.37 -4.05 6.83
N ALA A 102 -8.64 -3.68 5.61
CA ALA A 102 -8.58 -4.57 4.45
C ALA A 102 -7.97 -3.79 3.25
N PRO A 103 -6.74 -4.11 2.84
CA PRO A 103 -5.89 -5.20 3.32
C PRO A 103 -5.36 -4.99 4.74
N ALA A 104 -4.91 -6.09 5.37
CA ALA A 104 -4.25 -6.02 6.68
C ALA A 104 -2.87 -5.33 6.56
N ALA A 105 -2.43 -4.69 7.64
CA ALA A 105 -1.17 -3.95 7.67
C ALA A 105 0.03 -4.81 7.25
N ASP A 106 0.09 -6.06 7.71
CA ASP A 106 1.18 -6.99 7.37
C ASP A 106 1.22 -7.30 5.86
N ALA A 107 0.06 -7.47 5.22
CA ALA A 107 -0.02 -7.70 3.78
C ALA A 107 0.48 -6.48 2.99
N VAL A 108 0.11 -5.28 3.42
CA VAL A 108 0.60 -4.03 2.83
C VAL A 108 2.11 -3.88 3.03
N SER A 109 2.61 -4.16 4.23
CA SER A 109 4.04 -4.10 4.53
C SER A 109 4.87 -5.02 3.64
N VAL A 110 4.39 -6.23 3.38
CA VAL A 110 5.02 -7.17 2.44
C VAL A 110 5.01 -6.63 1.01
N ALA A 111 3.87 -6.15 0.54
CA ALA A 111 3.70 -5.68 -0.83
C ALA A 111 4.47 -4.38 -1.15
N GLN A 112 4.80 -3.57 -0.13
CA GLN A 112 5.53 -2.32 -0.29
C GLN A 112 7.00 -2.48 -0.67
N ASP A 113 7.58 -3.64 -0.43
CA ASP A 113 9.00 -3.90 -0.68
C ASP A 113 9.17 -5.16 -1.52
N ARG A 114 9.69 -5.01 -2.75
CA ARG A 114 9.80 -6.10 -3.73
C ARG A 114 10.65 -7.27 -3.26
N LEU A 115 11.67 -7.00 -2.44
CA LEU A 115 12.53 -8.06 -1.93
C LEU A 115 11.81 -8.84 -0.82
N THR A 116 11.13 -8.12 0.06
CA THR A 116 10.28 -8.71 1.10
C THR A 116 9.15 -9.53 0.48
N GLU A 117 8.47 -8.99 -0.55
CA GLU A 117 7.40 -9.69 -1.27
C GLU A 117 7.89 -11.00 -1.89
N LYS A 118 9.01 -10.97 -2.63
CA LYS A 118 9.60 -12.17 -3.24
C LYS A 118 10.01 -13.21 -2.20
N THR A 119 10.62 -12.74 -1.11
CA THR A 119 11.01 -13.62 0.00
C THR A 119 9.78 -14.28 0.64
N PHE A 120 8.72 -13.51 0.87
CA PHE A 120 7.45 -14.03 1.39
C PHE A 120 6.84 -15.07 0.46
N LEU A 121 6.72 -14.76 -0.84
CA LEU A 121 6.17 -15.66 -1.83
C LEU A 121 6.96 -16.97 -1.91
N GLU A 122 8.28 -16.90 -1.97
CA GLU A 122 9.15 -18.07 -2.11
C GLU A 122 9.25 -18.88 -0.81
N LYS A 123 9.55 -18.24 0.32
CA LYS A 123 9.88 -18.92 1.58
C LYS A 123 8.66 -19.23 2.44
N THR A 124 7.64 -18.37 2.42
CA THR A 124 6.46 -18.52 3.29
C THR A 124 5.30 -19.15 2.54
N ALA A 125 5.00 -18.66 1.33
CA ALA A 125 3.88 -19.15 0.54
C ALA A 125 4.23 -20.36 -0.36
N GLY A 126 5.51 -20.68 -0.55
CA GLY A 126 5.96 -21.78 -1.41
C GLY A 126 5.65 -21.56 -2.89
N ILE A 127 5.50 -20.32 -3.33
CA ILE A 127 5.17 -19.95 -4.70
C ILE A 127 6.48 -19.64 -5.46
N PRO A 128 6.73 -20.28 -6.62
CA PRO A 128 7.89 -19.98 -7.43
C PRO A 128 7.89 -18.51 -7.88
N VAL A 129 9.04 -17.85 -7.74
CA VAL A 129 9.27 -16.50 -8.24
C VAL A 129 10.35 -16.50 -9.31
N ALA A 130 10.35 -15.48 -10.17
CA ALA A 130 11.43 -15.31 -11.14
C ALA A 130 12.79 -15.18 -10.42
N PRO A 131 13.88 -15.73 -10.99
CA PRO A 131 15.22 -15.59 -10.45
C PRO A 131 15.53 -14.12 -10.16
N HIS A 132 16.10 -13.85 -9.01
CA HIS A 132 16.39 -12.48 -8.58
C HIS A 132 17.59 -12.43 -7.62
N ALA A 133 18.17 -11.26 -7.48
CA ALA A 133 19.19 -10.98 -6.48
C ALA A 133 19.00 -9.56 -5.94
N ALA A 134 19.35 -9.35 -4.68
CA ALA A 134 19.39 -8.03 -4.09
C ALA A 134 20.69 -7.33 -4.51
N VAL A 135 20.60 -6.03 -4.84
CA VAL A 135 21.73 -5.14 -5.08
C VAL A 135 21.59 -3.98 -4.11
N LEU A 136 22.32 -4.04 -3.02
CA LEU A 136 22.31 -3.04 -1.94
C LEU A 136 23.49 -2.07 -2.04
N SER A 137 24.50 -2.43 -2.87
CA SER A 137 25.67 -1.62 -3.15
C SER A 137 26.18 -1.93 -4.58
N GLU A 138 27.03 -1.05 -5.12
CA GLU A 138 27.68 -1.33 -6.40
C GLU A 138 28.52 -2.62 -6.39
N ALA A 139 29.12 -2.95 -5.25
CA ALA A 139 29.93 -4.15 -5.11
C ALA A 139 29.13 -5.44 -5.25
N ASP A 140 27.83 -5.41 -4.95
CA ASP A 140 26.97 -6.58 -5.09
C ASP A 140 26.82 -6.99 -6.56
N ALA A 141 26.94 -6.03 -7.48
CA ALA A 141 26.89 -6.31 -8.91
C ALA A 141 27.97 -7.30 -9.37
N ASP A 142 29.15 -7.31 -8.74
CA ASP A 142 30.24 -8.22 -9.08
C ASP A 142 29.92 -9.70 -8.76
N ASN A 143 29.01 -9.92 -7.83
CA ASN A 143 28.60 -11.25 -7.37
C ASN A 143 27.32 -11.79 -8.04
N LEU A 144 26.71 -11.04 -8.96
CA LEU A 144 25.53 -11.47 -9.66
C LEU A 144 25.80 -12.68 -10.58
N SER A 145 24.90 -13.65 -10.59
CA SER A 145 24.95 -14.76 -11.53
C SER A 145 24.73 -14.29 -12.97
N GLU A 146 25.43 -14.90 -13.91
CA GLU A 146 25.26 -14.64 -15.36
C GLU A 146 23.83 -14.97 -15.83
N ASP A 147 23.16 -15.92 -15.18
CA ASP A 147 21.78 -16.33 -15.50
C ASP A 147 20.76 -15.22 -15.27
N LEU A 148 21.13 -14.15 -14.57
CA LEU A 148 20.26 -12.99 -14.37
C LEU A 148 20.29 -12.01 -15.55
N PHE A 149 21.18 -12.23 -16.54
CA PHE A 149 21.31 -11.33 -17.70
C PHE A 149 20.76 -11.96 -18.98
N PRO A 150 20.05 -11.19 -19.83
CA PRO A 150 19.57 -9.85 -19.57
C PRO A 150 18.50 -9.79 -18.48
N GLY A 151 18.52 -8.76 -17.66
CA GLY A 151 17.61 -8.59 -16.53
C GLY A 151 17.01 -7.19 -16.44
N ILE A 152 16.20 -6.96 -15.42
CA ILE A 152 15.65 -5.65 -15.09
C ILE A 152 16.04 -5.32 -13.66
N LEU A 153 16.85 -4.28 -13.49
CA LEU A 153 17.11 -3.68 -12.19
C LEU A 153 15.90 -2.83 -11.79
N LYS A 154 15.42 -2.98 -10.57
CA LYS A 154 14.26 -2.25 -10.04
C LYS A 154 14.55 -1.70 -8.67
N THR A 155 13.99 -0.53 -8.34
CA THR A 155 13.93 -0.09 -6.95
C THR A 155 13.10 -1.07 -6.11
N THR A 156 13.47 -1.28 -4.86
CA THR A 156 12.71 -2.16 -3.96
C THR A 156 11.38 -1.54 -3.56
N ARG A 157 11.29 -0.21 -3.51
CA ARG A 157 10.11 0.56 -3.10
C ARG A 157 9.75 1.64 -4.12
N LEU A 158 8.51 2.10 -4.09
CA LEU A 158 7.98 3.25 -4.83
C LEU A 158 8.06 3.15 -6.36
N GLY A 159 8.42 2.01 -6.92
CA GLY A 159 8.39 1.79 -8.36
C GLY A 159 6.97 1.52 -8.86
N TYR A 160 6.49 2.27 -9.84
CA TYR A 160 5.18 2.10 -10.46
C TYR A 160 5.25 2.46 -11.95
N ASP A 161 4.39 1.87 -12.77
CA ASP A 161 4.22 2.16 -14.20
C ASP A 161 5.54 2.26 -14.99
N GLY A 162 6.48 1.36 -14.70
CA GLY A 162 7.80 1.34 -15.34
C GLY A 162 8.81 2.34 -14.77
N LYS A 163 8.44 3.16 -13.80
CA LYS A 163 9.37 4.05 -13.09
C LYS A 163 10.17 3.27 -12.05
N GLY A 164 11.40 3.71 -11.81
CA GLY A 164 12.33 3.03 -10.91
C GLY A 164 12.75 1.66 -11.43
N GLN A 165 12.87 1.49 -12.75
CA GLN A 165 13.40 0.28 -13.37
C GLN A 165 14.18 0.57 -14.66
N THR A 166 15.18 -0.28 -14.95
CA THR A 166 15.97 -0.21 -16.18
C THR A 166 16.43 -1.60 -16.61
N THR A 167 16.59 -1.80 -17.91
CA THR A 167 17.12 -3.04 -18.45
C THR A 167 18.65 -3.05 -18.32
N VAL A 168 19.19 -4.16 -17.81
CA VAL A 168 20.63 -4.38 -17.64
C VAL A 168 21.05 -5.65 -18.38
N ARG A 169 22.19 -5.61 -19.07
CA ARG A 169 22.72 -6.74 -19.85
C ARG A 169 24.03 -7.26 -19.31
N SER A 170 24.63 -6.54 -18.36
CA SER A 170 25.91 -6.85 -17.75
C SER A 170 25.98 -6.33 -16.31
N ARG A 171 26.99 -6.80 -15.55
CA ARG A 171 27.30 -6.25 -14.22
C ARG A 171 27.64 -4.77 -14.26
N ASP A 172 28.33 -4.32 -15.32
CA ASP A 172 28.67 -2.90 -15.49
C ASP A 172 27.41 -2.04 -15.71
N ASP A 173 26.42 -2.56 -16.46
CA ASP A 173 25.12 -1.88 -16.59
C ASP A 173 24.41 -1.75 -15.22
N VAL A 174 24.49 -2.80 -14.38
CA VAL A 174 23.91 -2.75 -13.02
C VAL A 174 24.58 -1.67 -12.18
N LYS A 175 25.93 -1.57 -12.20
CA LYS A 175 26.66 -0.54 -11.46
C LYS A 175 26.28 0.87 -11.94
N ALA A 176 26.20 1.07 -13.25
CA ALA A 176 25.80 2.35 -13.83
C ALA A 176 24.38 2.72 -13.41
N ALA A 177 23.44 1.79 -13.55
CA ALA A 177 22.05 1.99 -13.18
C ALA A 177 21.85 2.22 -11.67
N PHE A 178 22.60 1.50 -10.82
CA PHE A 178 22.56 1.69 -9.36
C PHE A 178 22.95 3.12 -8.97
N ARG A 179 24.01 3.69 -9.59
CA ARG A 179 24.41 5.08 -9.34
C ARG A 179 23.37 6.11 -9.80
N GLU A 180 22.66 5.80 -10.89
CA GLU A 180 21.65 6.70 -11.44
C GLU A 180 20.34 6.67 -10.63
N MET A 181 19.99 5.50 -10.14
CA MET A 181 18.72 5.28 -9.42
C MET A 181 18.78 5.66 -7.94
N GLY A 182 19.97 5.76 -7.33
CA GLY A 182 20.21 6.19 -5.96
C GLY A 182 20.18 5.05 -4.98
#